data_bf4ea4ac5291cde36bcc8b9f8d2fb3fa
#
_entry.id   bf4ea4ac5291cde36bcc8b9f8d2fb3fa
#
_cell.length_a   1.000
_cell.length_b   1.000
_cell.length_c   1.000
_cell.angle_alpha   90.00
_cell.angle_beta   90.00
_cell.angle_gamma   90.00
#
_symmetry.space_group_name_H-M   'P 1'
#
loop_
_entity.id
_entity.type
_entity.pdbx_description
1 polymer ?
#
loop_
_entity_poly.entity_id
_entity_poly.type
_entity_poly.pdbx_seq_one_letter_code
_entity_poly.pdbx_strand_id
1 'polypeptide(L)'
;MTEKQQIKMVVFDWAGTTTDFGSQAPVDVFDRTFRQKGLVFTKAEINAPMGMEKKAHIKTMLSTEKGRKLWEDAYSRSWNEDDIEDVYQCFEGNLRTVVAEYSKLIPGVRETVEKLREMGLKIGSITGYTSEMMQYVLPVAKEQGYEPDCCVTPDVTEYSRPTPFMVFECMRQLNVYPPKLVVKAGDTVMDILEGKNAGAWSVGIIKGSNVVGLNEAEYNALDEQAKKELHEKARKIYLDAGADYVIEDITELPEVIAKINESL
;
A
#
# COMPACT_ATOMS: atom_id res chain seq x y z
N MET A 1 9.44 29.54 27.95
CA MET A 1 8.62 29.48 26.74
C MET A 1 8.54 28.01 26.37
N THR A 2 7.37 27.40 26.45
CA THR A 2 7.18 26.02 25.95
C THR A 2 7.38 26.04 24.45
N GLU A 3 8.35 25.28 23.95
CA GLU A 3 8.59 25.12 22.52
C GLU A 3 7.26 24.70 21.87
N LYS A 4 6.84 25.41 20.82
CA LYS A 4 5.59 25.09 20.11
C LYS A 4 5.74 23.68 19.54
N GLN A 5 4.81 22.79 19.87
CA GLN A 5 4.83 21.43 19.37
C GLN A 5 4.63 21.45 17.84
N GLN A 6 5.36 20.61 17.13
CA GLN A 6 5.28 20.47 15.69
C GLN A 6 5.40 19.00 15.30
N ILE A 7 4.84 18.63 14.17
CA ILE A 7 5.03 17.31 13.57
C ILE A 7 6.54 17.05 13.41
N LYS A 8 6.97 15.86 13.76
CA LYS A 8 8.37 15.41 13.74
C LYS A 8 8.63 14.30 12.73
N MET A 9 7.59 13.58 12.32
CA MET A 9 7.74 12.40 11.47
C MET A 9 6.50 12.19 10.60
N VAL A 10 6.73 11.76 9.36
CA VAL A 10 5.71 11.14 8.52
C VAL A 10 6.04 9.67 8.37
N VAL A 11 5.03 8.80 8.49
CA VAL A 11 5.11 7.37 8.21
C VAL A 11 4.28 7.08 6.97
N PHE A 12 4.94 6.74 5.87
CA PHE A 12 4.31 6.40 4.60
C PHE A 12 4.02 4.91 4.47
N ASP A 13 2.94 4.57 3.77
CA ASP A 13 2.80 3.29 3.10
C ASP A 13 3.60 3.26 1.78
N TRP A 14 3.68 2.09 1.15
CA TRP A 14 4.40 1.87 -0.11
C TRP A 14 3.48 1.78 -1.32
N ALA A 15 2.91 0.61 -1.60
CA ALA A 15 2.13 0.36 -2.81
C ALA A 15 0.83 1.16 -2.82
N GLY A 16 0.63 2.00 -3.82
CA GLY A 16 -0.51 2.91 -3.91
C GLY A 16 -0.31 4.27 -3.23
N THR A 17 0.78 4.42 -2.44
CA THR A 17 1.11 5.65 -1.72
C THR A 17 2.41 6.28 -2.24
N THR A 18 3.52 5.54 -2.19
CA THR A 18 4.83 6.02 -2.64
C THR A 18 5.32 5.34 -3.90
N THR A 19 4.94 4.10 -4.11
CA THR A 19 5.24 3.29 -5.31
C THR A 19 3.98 2.62 -5.83
N ASP A 20 4.07 1.96 -6.99
CA ASP A 20 3.01 1.12 -7.53
C ASP A 20 1.67 1.84 -7.66
N PHE A 21 1.57 2.78 -8.60
CA PHE A 21 0.34 3.55 -8.87
C PHE A 21 -0.87 2.63 -9.04
N GLY A 22 -1.86 2.75 -8.16
CA GLY A 22 -3.07 1.93 -8.13
C GLY A 22 -2.90 0.58 -7.43
N SER A 23 -1.73 0.34 -6.77
CA SER A 23 -1.44 -0.92 -6.06
C SER A 23 -1.68 -2.16 -6.92
N GLN A 24 -1.10 -2.17 -8.12
CA GLN A 24 -1.33 -3.20 -9.15
C GLN A 24 -0.49 -4.47 -8.95
N ALA A 25 0.65 -4.38 -8.27
CA ALA A 25 1.57 -5.50 -8.11
C ALA A 25 0.90 -6.77 -7.55
N PRO A 26 0.09 -6.72 -6.49
CA PRO A 26 -0.54 -7.92 -5.96
C PRO A 26 -1.43 -8.63 -6.98
N VAL A 27 -2.19 -7.87 -7.77
CA VAL A 27 -3.07 -8.42 -8.82
C VAL A 27 -2.25 -9.04 -9.93
N ASP A 28 -1.17 -8.39 -10.36
CA ASP A 28 -0.32 -8.88 -11.46
C ASP A 28 0.44 -10.15 -11.06
N VAL A 29 0.90 -10.27 -9.83
CA VAL A 29 1.51 -11.52 -9.32
C VAL A 29 0.54 -12.68 -9.45
N PHE A 30 -0.71 -12.52 -9.01
CA PHE A 30 -1.73 -13.57 -9.13
C PHE A 30 -2.07 -13.85 -10.61
N ASP A 31 -2.26 -12.83 -11.44
CA ASP A 31 -2.58 -13.02 -12.87
C ASP A 31 -1.48 -13.79 -13.58
N ARG A 32 -0.21 -13.40 -13.42
CA ARG A 32 0.94 -14.14 -13.98
C ARG A 32 1.01 -15.57 -13.47
N THR A 33 0.80 -15.77 -12.18
CA THR A 33 0.80 -17.11 -11.56
C THR A 33 -0.28 -17.99 -12.15
N PHE A 34 -1.51 -17.54 -12.20
CA PHE A 34 -2.61 -18.31 -12.76
C PHE A 34 -2.41 -18.57 -14.26
N ARG A 35 -1.95 -17.59 -15.04
CA ARG A 35 -1.65 -17.78 -16.47
C ARG A 35 -0.54 -18.80 -16.71
N GLN A 36 0.51 -18.84 -15.88
CA GLN A 36 1.56 -19.85 -15.98
C GLN A 36 1.04 -21.26 -15.70
N LYS A 37 -0.04 -21.37 -14.91
CA LYS A 37 -0.77 -22.64 -14.68
C LYS A 37 -1.88 -22.90 -15.70
N GLY A 38 -1.99 -22.10 -16.76
CA GLY A 38 -3.02 -22.24 -17.81
C GLY A 38 -4.41 -21.73 -17.39
N LEU A 39 -4.51 -20.97 -16.29
CA LEU A 39 -5.76 -20.49 -15.73
C LEU A 39 -5.90 -18.99 -16.02
N VAL A 40 -7.08 -18.57 -16.56
CA VAL A 40 -7.31 -17.15 -16.89
C VAL A 40 -8.48 -16.61 -16.08
N PHE A 41 -8.14 -15.71 -15.15
CA PHE A 41 -9.09 -14.92 -14.36
C PHE A 41 -9.09 -13.45 -14.78
N THR A 42 -10.15 -12.73 -14.52
CA THR A 42 -10.22 -11.28 -14.68
C THR A 42 -9.61 -10.57 -13.46
N LYS A 43 -9.19 -9.31 -13.62
CA LYS A 43 -8.73 -8.48 -12.49
C LYS A 43 -9.76 -8.41 -11.36
N ALA A 44 -11.05 -8.30 -11.69
CA ALA A 44 -12.12 -8.24 -10.70
C ALA A 44 -12.24 -9.54 -9.88
N GLU A 45 -12.10 -10.71 -10.54
CA GLU A 45 -12.11 -12.00 -9.87
C GLU A 45 -10.91 -12.16 -8.94
N ILE A 46 -9.70 -11.76 -9.37
CA ILE A 46 -8.48 -11.77 -8.55
C ILE A 46 -8.62 -10.82 -7.36
N ASN A 47 -9.21 -9.65 -7.55
CA ASN A 47 -9.39 -8.67 -6.49
C ASN A 47 -10.42 -9.07 -5.42
N ALA A 48 -11.41 -9.90 -5.76
CA ALA A 48 -12.49 -10.24 -4.85
C ALA A 48 -12.01 -10.81 -3.50
N PRO A 49 -11.05 -11.77 -3.45
CA PRO A 49 -10.46 -12.27 -2.20
C PRO A 49 -9.20 -11.48 -1.74
N MET A 50 -8.91 -10.29 -2.30
CA MET A 50 -7.71 -9.53 -1.94
C MET A 50 -7.72 -9.15 -0.46
N GLY A 51 -6.56 -9.28 0.18
CA GLY A 51 -6.40 -9.10 1.63
C GLY A 51 -6.38 -10.40 2.42
N MET A 52 -6.79 -11.54 1.82
CA MET A 52 -6.61 -12.86 2.43
C MET A 52 -5.14 -13.27 2.45
N GLU A 53 -4.81 -14.23 3.33
CA GLU A 53 -3.54 -14.96 3.26
C GLU A 53 -3.40 -15.62 1.88
N LYS A 54 -2.17 -15.67 1.32
CA LYS A 54 -1.93 -15.97 -0.11
C LYS A 54 -2.40 -17.37 -0.54
N LYS A 55 -2.14 -18.40 0.27
CA LYS A 55 -2.63 -19.75 -0.03
C LYS A 55 -4.16 -19.84 0.07
N ALA A 56 -4.74 -19.16 1.07
CA ALA A 56 -6.20 -19.06 1.20
C ALA A 56 -6.83 -18.33 0.02
N HIS A 57 -6.20 -17.29 -0.50
CA HIS A 57 -6.62 -16.58 -1.72
C HIS A 57 -6.61 -17.54 -2.93
N ILE A 58 -5.50 -18.24 -3.18
CA ILE A 58 -5.37 -19.24 -4.27
C ILE A 58 -6.48 -20.28 -4.14
N LYS A 59 -6.63 -20.88 -2.95
CA LYS A 59 -7.66 -21.88 -2.68
C LYS A 59 -9.07 -21.35 -2.94
N THR A 60 -9.36 -20.12 -2.53
CA THR A 60 -10.64 -19.47 -2.78
C THR A 60 -10.89 -19.34 -4.27
N MET A 61 -9.91 -18.86 -5.05
CA MET A 61 -10.01 -18.72 -6.50
C MET A 61 -10.29 -20.06 -7.21
N LEU A 62 -9.51 -21.10 -6.86
CA LEU A 62 -9.66 -22.45 -7.42
C LEU A 62 -10.96 -23.14 -6.98
N SER A 63 -11.55 -22.73 -5.85
CA SER A 63 -12.83 -23.25 -5.34
C SER A 63 -14.05 -22.64 -5.97
N THR A 64 -13.92 -21.55 -6.75
CA THR A 64 -15.04 -20.98 -7.52
C THR A 64 -15.49 -21.98 -8.60
N GLU A 65 -16.71 -21.84 -9.09
CA GLU A 65 -17.21 -22.65 -10.21
C GLU A 65 -16.29 -22.53 -11.44
N LYS A 66 -15.90 -21.30 -11.78
CA LYS A 66 -14.96 -21.01 -12.86
C LYS A 66 -13.58 -21.61 -12.59
N GLY A 67 -13.05 -21.46 -11.37
CA GLY A 67 -11.72 -21.98 -10.98
C GLY A 67 -11.64 -23.49 -11.12
N ARG A 68 -12.65 -24.22 -10.62
CA ARG A 68 -12.74 -25.69 -10.79
C ARG A 68 -12.74 -26.08 -12.25
N LYS A 69 -13.59 -25.43 -13.06
CA LYS A 69 -13.67 -25.71 -14.50
C LYS A 69 -12.34 -25.45 -15.20
N LEU A 70 -11.72 -24.30 -14.98
CA LEU A 70 -10.42 -23.96 -15.58
C LEU A 70 -9.36 -25.00 -15.21
N TRP A 71 -9.34 -25.46 -13.95
CA TRP A 71 -8.41 -26.48 -13.50
C TRP A 71 -8.66 -27.83 -14.17
N GLU A 72 -9.92 -28.29 -14.23
CA GLU A 72 -10.29 -29.54 -14.89
C GLU A 72 -9.98 -29.50 -16.38
N ASP A 73 -10.23 -28.38 -17.06
CA ASP A 73 -9.89 -28.18 -18.47
C ASP A 73 -8.36 -28.25 -18.71
N ALA A 74 -7.56 -27.70 -17.80
CA ALA A 74 -6.10 -27.67 -17.93
C ALA A 74 -5.43 -28.99 -17.53
N TYR A 75 -5.92 -29.68 -16.49
CA TYR A 75 -5.25 -30.83 -15.87
C TYR A 75 -6.02 -32.15 -15.92
N SER A 76 -7.25 -32.16 -16.48
CA SER A 76 -8.13 -33.32 -16.60
C SER A 76 -8.44 -34.03 -15.28
N ARG A 77 -8.38 -33.29 -14.15
CA ARG A 77 -8.71 -33.77 -12.80
C ARG A 77 -9.07 -32.60 -11.88
N SER A 78 -9.70 -32.87 -10.76
CA SER A 78 -9.89 -31.87 -9.71
C SER A 78 -8.56 -31.52 -9.02
N TRP A 79 -8.44 -30.29 -8.50
CA TRP A 79 -7.29 -29.84 -7.71
C TRP A 79 -7.29 -30.47 -6.30
N ASN A 80 -6.12 -30.53 -5.66
CA ASN A 80 -5.91 -30.97 -4.29
C ASN A 80 -4.97 -29.98 -3.53
N GLU A 81 -4.62 -30.28 -2.26
CA GLU A 81 -3.78 -29.39 -1.44
C GLU A 81 -2.34 -29.27 -1.98
N ASP A 82 -1.79 -30.30 -2.63
CA ASP A 82 -0.45 -30.24 -3.24
C ASP A 82 -0.45 -29.26 -4.44
N ASP A 83 -1.57 -29.16 -5.15
CA ASP A 83 -1.73 -28.22 -6.23
C ASP A 83 -1.78 -26.77 -5.72
N ILE A 84 -2.40 -26.53 -4.56
CA ILE A 84 -2.38 -25.22 -3.90
C ILE A 84 -0.94 -24.82 -3.58
N GLU A 85 -0.15 -25.76 -3.05
CA GLU A 85 1.26 -25.53 -2.75
C GLU A 85 2.07 -25.23 -4.01
N ASP A 86 1.87 -26.00 -5.09
CA ASP A 86 2.56 -25.77 -6.37
C ASP A 86 2.21 -24.42 -7.02
N VAL A 87 0.95 -23.98 -6.93
CA VAL A 87 0.54 -22.64 -7.38
C VAL A 87 1.17 -21.57 -6.48
N TYR A 88 1.24 -21.80 -5.16
CA TYR A 88 1.86 -20.87 -4.23
C TYR A 88 3.36 -20.71 -4.46
N GLN A 89 4.10 -21.79 -4.73
CA GLN A 89 5.52 -21.72 -5.11
C GLN A 89 5.74 -20.92 -6.40
N CYS A 90 4.85 -21.09 -7.37
CA CYS A 90 4.85 -20.27 -8.58
C CYS A 90 4.57 -18.79 -8.27
N PHE A 91 3.64 -18.50 -7.35
CA PHE A 91 3.36 -17.15 -6.88
C PHE A 91 4.59 -16.50 -6.24
N GLU A 92 5.29 -17.19 -5.34
CA GLU A 92 6.52 -16.69 -4.72
C GLU A 92 7.62 -16.43 -5.75
N GLY A 93 7.75 -17.28 -6.76
CA GLY A 93 8.67 -17.07 -7.88
C GLY A 93 8.38 -15.80 -8.69
N ASN A 94 7.12 -15.51 -8.96
CA ASN A 94 6.69 -14.32 -9.69
C ASN A 94 6.80 -13.04 -8.84
N LEU A 95 6.58 -13.16 -7.54
CA LEU A 95 6.50 -12.04 -6.60
C LEU A 95 7.75 -11.15 -6.68
N ARG A 96 8.94 -11.74 -6.69
CA ARG A 96 10.22 -11.02 -6.72
C ARG A 96 10.35 -10.11 -7.94
N THR A 97 10.00 -10.63 -9.12
CA THR A 97 10.09 -9.90 -10.39
C THR A 97 9.03 -8.80 -10.44
N VAL A 98 7.79 -9.13 -10.14
CA VAL A 98 6.67 -8.18 -10.22
C VAL A 98 6.87 -7.03 -9.22
N VAL A 99 7.23 -7.33 -7.97
CA VAL A 99 7.42 -6.29 -6.95
C VAL A 99 8.51 -5.29 -7.37
N ALA A 100 9.61 -5.75 -7.98
CA ALA A 100 10.65 -4.86 -8.50
C ALA A 100 10.15 -3.99 -9.68
N GLU A 101 9.39 -4.59 -10.61
CA GLU A 101 8.82 -3.86 -11.75
C GLU A 101 7.84 -2.75 -11.30
N TYR A 102 7.07 -3.00 -10.24
CA TYR A 102 6.11 -2.05 -9.67
C TYR A 102 6.70 -1.09 -8.62
N SER A 103 8.01 -1.11 -8.40
CA SER A 103 8.69 -0.18 -7.48
C SER A 103 8.96 1.22 -8.08
N LYS A 104 8.31 1.56 -9.20
CA LYS A 104 8.34 2.93 -9.75
C LYS A 104 7.65 3.88 -8.77
N LEU A 105 8.29 5.02 -8.50
CA LEU A 105 7.70 6.05 -7.65
C LEU A 105 6.43 6.64 -8.28
N ILE A 106 5.44 6.89 -7.44
CA ILE A 106 4.27 7.67 -7.82
C ILE A 106 4.72 9.13 -8.05
N PRO A 107 4.21 9.81 -9.10
CA PRO A 107 4.56 11.21 -9.36
C PRO A 107 4.35 12.10 -8.14
N GLY A 108 5.32 12.98 -7.85
CA GLY A 108 5.29 13.91 -6.73
C GLY A 108 5.88 13.38 -5.41
N VAL A 109 6.15 12.08 -5.29
CA VAL A 109 6.71 11.48 -4.06
C VAL A 109 8.07 12.04 -3.72
N ARG A 110 8.99 12.06 -4.68
CA ARG A 110 10.36 12.55 -4.46
C ARG A 110 10.36 14.00 -3.96
N GLU A 111 9.69 14.87 -4.67
CA GLU A 111 9.62 16.30 -4.37
C GLU A 111 8.96 16.56 -3.01
N THR A 112 7.93 15.78 -2.69
CA THR A 112 7.24 15.85 -1.39
C THR A 112 8.17 15.45 -0.27
N VAL A 113 8.87 14.32 -0.41
CA VAL A 113 9.81 13.84 0.62
C VAL A 113 10.97 14.80 0.82
N GLU A 114 11.54 15.36 -0.25
CA GLU A 114 12.57 16.40 -0.17
C GLU A 114 12.06 17.60 0.63
N LYS A 115 10.85 18.12 0.33
CA LYS A 115 10.23 19.24 1.04
C LYS A 115 9.95 18.92 2.53
N LEU A 116 9.49 17.72 2.84
CA LEU A 116 9.29 17.29 4.23
C LEU A 116 10.62 17.23 5.00
N ARG A 117 11.70 16.77 4.37
CA ARG A 117 13.05 16.79 4.97
C ARG A 117 13.55 18.21 5.19
N GLU A 118 13.32 19.14 4.27
CA GLU A 118 13.62 20.58 4.43
C GLU A 118 12.85 21.18 5.62
N MET A 119 11.64 20.70 5.90
CA MET A 119 10.87 21.08 7.09
C MET A 119 11.37 20.41 8.38
N GLY A 120 12.42 19.59 8.31
CA GLY A 120 13.05 18.92 9.46
C GLY A 120 12.33 17.64 9.91
N LEU A 121 11.46 17.06 9.09
CA LEU A 121 10.73 15.84 9.42
C LEU A 121 11.55 14.58 9.11
N LYS A 122 11.41 13.57 9.96
CA LYS A 122 11.89 12.22 9.70
C LYS A 122 10.88 11.46 8.84
N ILE A 123 11.38 10.59 7.99
CA ILE A 123 10.58 9.79 7.06
C ILE A 123 10.65 8.33 7.46
N GLY A 124 9.61 7.83 8.10
CA GLY A 124 9.39 6.41 8.31
C GLY A 124 8.59 5.80 7.16
N SER A 125 8.69 4.51 6.99
CA SER A 125 7.80 3.77 6.10
C SER A 125 7.39 2.43 6.69
N ILE A 126 6.21 1.99 6.31
CA ILE A 126 5.63 0.70 6.70
C ILE A 126 4.92 0.09 5.51
N THR A 127 4.82 -1.22 5.46
CA THR A 127 4.25 -1.93 4.32
C THR A 127 3.57 -3.23 4.74
N GLY A 128 2.67 -3.74 3.91
CA GLY A 128 2.17 -5.11 4.01
C GLY A 128 3.11 -6.16 3.38
N TYR A 129 4.22 -5.73 2.77
CA TYR A 129 5.24 -6.61 2.21
C TYR A 129 6.16 -7.14 3.32
N THR A 130 6.71 -8.34 3.12
CA THR A 130 7.70 -8.92 4.03
C THR A 130 9.07 -8.26 3.85
N SER A 131 9.96 -8.42 4.83
CA SER A 131 11.35 -7.96 4.74
C SER A 131 12.07 -8.52 3.51
N GLU A 132 11.77 -9.77 3.12
CA GLU A 132 12.33 -10.37 1.90
C GLU A 132 11.87 -9.63 0.64
N MET A 133 10.57 -9.30 0.53
CA MET A 133 10.06 -8.53 -0.61
C MET A 133 10.70 -7.14 -0.69
N MET A 134 10.86 -6.48 0.46
CA MET A 134 11.44 -5.13 0.53
C MET A 134 12.90 -5.06 0.08
N GLN A 135 13.65 -6.18 0.10
CA GLN A 135 14.99 -6.24 -0.47
C GLN A 135 15.03 -5.95 -1.99
N TYR A 136 13.91 -6.15 -2.69
CA TYR A 136 13.76 -5.85 -4.12
C TYR A 136 13.19 -4.46 -4.37
N VAL A 137 12.36 -3.94 -3.46
CA VAL A 137 11.71 -2.62 -3.59
C VAL A 137 12.64 -1.47 -3.22
N LEU A 138 13.30 -1.59 -2.06
CA LEU A 138 14.12 -0.50 -1.48
C LEU A 138 15.22 -0.01 -2.42
N PRO A 139 16.03 -0.87 -3.09
CA PRO A 139 17.06 -0.41 -4.00
C PRO A 139 16.49 0.38 -5.19
N VAL A 140 15.38 -0.10 -5.78
CA VAL A 140 14.74 0.53 -6.93
C VAL A 140 14.14 1.90 -6.55
N ALA A 141 13.53 2.01 -5.39
CA ALA A 141 13.00 3.28 -4.88
C ALA A 141 14.13 4.28 -4.56
N LYS A 142 15.22 3.81 -3.96
CA LYS A 142 16.40 4.62 -3.66
C LYS A 142 17.05 5.20 -4.91
N GLU A 143 17.20 4.43 -5.97
CA GLU A 143 17.71 4.90 -7.27
C GLU A 143 16.85 6.02 -7.86
N GLN A 144 15.57 6.05 -7.54
CA GLN A 144 14.62 7.09 -7.96
C GLN A 144 14.56 8.28 -6.98
N GLY A 145 15.30 8.26 -5.87
CA GLY A 145 15.39 9.35 -4.90
C GLY A 145 14.48 9.20 -3.68
N TYR A 146 13.88 8.04 -3.45
CA TYR A 146 13.10 7.75 -2.24
C TYR A 146 13.82 6.75 -1.34
N GLU A 147 14.35 7.25 -0.25
CA GLU A 147 15.00 6.46 0.81
C GLU A 147 14.46 6.90 2.18
N PRO A 148 13.52 6.15 2.79
CA PRO A 148 13.03 6.46 4.12
C PRO A 148 14.12 6.22 5.19
N ASP A 149 14.01 6.91 6.33
CA ASP A 149 14.95 6.77 7.45
C ASP A 149 14.80 5.42 8.18
N CYS A 150 13.62 4.80 8.07
CA CYS A 150 13.36 3.40 8.45
C CYS A 150 12.24 2.80 7.59
N CYS A 151 12.28 1.48 7.45
CA CYS A 151 11.23 0.70 6.83
C CYS A 151 10.87 -0.48 7.73
N VAL A 152 9.60 -0.55 8.18
CA VAL A 152 9.11 -1.60 9.07
C VAL A 152 8.10 -2.47 8.34
N THR A 153 8.27 -3.78 8.47
CA THR A 153 7.47 -4.82 7.83
C THR A 153 6.72 -5.66 8.87
N PRO A 154 5.63 -6.37 8.51
CA PRO A 154 4.84 -7.15 9.46
C PRO A 154 5.65 -8.25 10.19
N ASP A 155 6.64 -8.85 9.53
CA ASP A 155 7.51 -9.89 10.10
C ASP A 155 8.46 -9.36 11.18
N VAL A 156 8.68 -8.03 11.26
CA VAL A 156 9.46 -7.40 12.34
C VAL A 156 8.63 -7.24 13.62
N THR A 157 7.33 -6.97 13.49
CA THR A 157 6.45 -6.66 14.63
C THR A 157 5.53 -7.82 15.02
N GLU A 158 5.55 -8.93 14.29
CA GLU A 158 4.64 -10.09 14.41
C GLU A 158 3.15 -9.74 14.17
N TYR A 159 2.81 -8.47 14.04
CA TYR A 159 1.46 -7.97 13.82
C TYR A 159 1.42 -6.96 12.68
N SER A 160 0.39 -7.06 11.84
CA SER A 160 0.16 -6.12 10.73
C SER A 160 -1.00 -5.17 11.03
N ARG A 161 -1.31 -4.31 10.07
CA ARG A 161 -2.48 -3.42 10.09
C ARG A 161 -3.77 -4.18 10.40
N PRO A 162 -4.70 -3.59 11.14
CA PRO A 162 -4.74 -2.21 11.60
C PRO A 162 -4.09 -1.97 12.97
N THR A 163 -3.24 -2.91 13.47
CA THR A 163 -2.55 -2.71 14.74
C THR A 163 -1.51 -1.59 14.62
N PRO A 164 -1.22 -0.82 15.67
CA PRO A 164 -0.32 0.34 15.60
C PRO A 164 1.16 -0.03 15.71
N PHE A 165 1.51 -1.31 15.79
CA PHE A 165 2.86 -1.72 16.18
C PHE A 165 3.94 -1.32 15.19
N MET A 166 3.66 -1.34 13.88
CA MET A 166 4.64 -0.88 12.88
C MET A 166 4.87 0.64 12.98
N VAL A 167 3.84 1.43 13.26
CA VAL A 167 4.00 2.87 13.51
C VAL A 167 4.83 3.11 14.78
N PHE A 168 4.56 2.38 15.86
CA PHE A 168 5.33 2.48 17.11
C PHE A 168 6.77 2.06 16.90
N GLU A 169 7.03 1.05 16.08
CA GLU A 169 8.40 0.64 15.77
C GLU A 169 9.15 1.72 14.96
N CYS A 170 8.50 2.37 13.99
CA CYS A 170 9.09 3.56 13.33
C CYS A 170 9.39 4.67 14.35
N MET A 171 8.46 4.96 15.27
CA MET A 171 8.66 5.96 16.32
C MET A 171 9.85 5.62 17.21
N ARG A 172 10.00 4.35 17.59
CA ARG A 172 11.11 3.85 18.39
C ARG A 172 12.44 4.01 17.66
N GLN A 173 12.53 3.54 16.41
CA GLN A 173 13.75 3.60 15.60
C GLN A 173 14.18 5.04 15.34
N LEU A 174 13.22 5.92 15.08
CA LEU A 174 13.49 7.33 14.76
C LEU A 174 13.47 8.25 15.98
N ASN A 175 13.27 7.70 17.18
CA ASN A 175 13.22 8.45 18.44
C ASN A 175 12.24 9.65 18.37
N VAL A 176 10.97 9.37 18.01
CA VAL A 176 9.89 10.36 17.94
C VAL A 176 8.78 10.01 18.93
N TYR A 177 8.40 10.95 19.77
CA TYR A 177 7.32 10.85 20.76
C TYR A 177 6.79 12.25 21.10
N PRO A 178 5.52 12.42 21.43
CA PRO A 178 4.41 11.44 21.45
C PRO A 178 3.80 11.21 20.06
N PRO A 179 2.88 10.21 19.91
CA PRO A 179 2.25 9.88 18.63
C PRO A 179 1.56 11.05 17.93
N LYS A 180 1.00 12.01 18.66
CA LYS A 180 0.41 13.24 18.10
C LYS A 180 1.38 14.11 17.29
N LEU A 181 2.70 13.83 17.35
CA LEU A 181 3.72 14.48 16.53
C LEU A 181 4.06 13.67 15.27
N VAL A 182 3.24 12.68 14.94
CA VAL A 182 3.40 11.76 13.83
C VAL A 182 2.20 11.86 12.88
N VAL A 183 2.47 11.88 11.57
CA VAL A 183 1.47 11.72 10.52
C VAL A 183 1.65 10.34 9.91
N LYS A 184 0.59 9.54 9.84
CA LYS A 184 0.50 8.32 9.03
C LYS A 184 -0.21 8.67 7.74
N ALA A 185 0.47 8.50 6.61
CA ALA A 185 -0.08 8.72 5.28
C ALA A 185 -0.15 7.40 4.50
N GLY A 186 -1.27 7.14 3.86
CA GLY A 186 -1.51 5.91 3.12
C GLY A 186 -2.73 5.98 2.21
N ASP A 187 -3.00 4.90 1.50
CA ASP A 187 -3.97 4.82 0.42
C ASP A 187 -5.11 3.81 0.67
N THR A 188 -5.10 3.16 1.83
CA THR A 188 -6.10 2.16 2.20
C THR A 188 -6.83 2.52 3.50
N VAL A 189 -8.01 1.93 3.70
CA VAL A 189 -8.74 2.00 4.99
C VAL A 189 -7.86 1.47 6.13
N MET A 190 -7.03 0.44 5.87
CA MET A 190 -6.14 -0.13 6.89
C MET A 190 -5.07 0.85 7.34
N ASP A 191 -4.56 1.71 6.45
CA ASP A 191 -3.63 2.79 6.80
C ASP A 191 -4.25 3.81 7.72
N ILE A 192 -5.50 4.20 7.42
CA ILE A 192 -6.24 5.15 8.24
C ILE A 192 -6.44 4.59 9.65
N LEU A 193 -6.94 3.35 9.74
CA LEU A 193 -7.18 2.69 11.02
C LEU A 193 -5.89 2.49 11.82
N GLU A 194 -4.79 2.12 11.18
CA GLU A 194 -3.48 1.97 11.83
C GLU A 194 -2.99 3.29 12.43
N GLY A 195 -3.08 4.40 11.69
CA GLY A 195 -2.74 5.73 12.20
C GLY A 195 -3.62 6.15 13.37
N LYS A 196 -4.93 5.92 13.29
CA LYS A 196 -5.89 6.20 14.39
C LYS A 196 -5.57 5.36 15.62
N ASN A 197 -5.33 4.07 15.44
CA ASN A 197 -4.99 3.18 16.55
C ASN A 197 -3.64 3.53 17.19
N ALA A 198 -2.72 4.11 16.43
CA ALA A 198 -1.46 4.64 16.96
C ALA A 198 -1.61 5.97 17.72
N GLY A 199 -2.74 6.66 17.60
CA GLY A 199 -2.90 8.02 18.09
C GLY A 199 -2.12 9.08 17.30
N ALA A 200 -1.77 8.75 16.04
CA ALA A 200 -1.16 9.64 15.06
C ALA A 200 -2.24 10.34 14.23
N TRP A 201 -1.85 11.38 13.49
CA TRP A 201 -2.70 12.00 12.47
C TRP A 201 -2.78 11.07 11.26
N SER A 202 -3.99 10.75 10.81
CA SER A 202 -4.22 9.87 9.66
C SER A 202 -4.59 10.66 8.42
N VAL A 203 -3.79 10.51 7.35
CA VAL A 203 -3.99 11.18 6.07
C VAL A 203 -4.20 10.15 4.97
N GLY A 204 -5.36 10.20 4.32
CA GLY A 204 -5.67 9.40 3.13
C GLY A 204 -5.21 10.12 1.86
N ILE A 205 -4.53 9.40 0.95
CA ILE A 205 -4.06 9.90 -0.35
C ILE A 205 -4.87 9.21 -1.45
N ILE A 206 -5.49 9.98 -2.34
CA ILE A 206 -6.44 9.45 -3.34
C ILE A 206 -5.72 9.02 -4.62
N LYS A 207 -4.94 9.93 -5.23
CA LYS A 207 -4.28 9.67 -6.51
C LYS A 207 -3.23 8.58 -6.36
N GLY A 208 -3.34 7.56 -7.19
CA GLY A 208 -2.45 6.40 -7.13
C GLY A 208 -2.90 5.33 -6.13
N SER A 209 -4.04 5.51 -5.43
CA SER A 209 -4.48 4.62 -4.38
C SER A 209 -5.06 3.29 -4.88
N ASN A 210 -5.01 2.29 -4.00
CA ASN A 210 -5.73 1.03 -4.16
C ASN A 210 -7.25 1.24 -4.24
N VAL A 211 -7.80 2.24 -3.49
CA VAL A 211 -9.23 2.56 -3.51
C VAL A 211 -9.68 3.03 -4.89
N VAL A 212 -8.85 3.76 -5.63
CA VAL A 212 -9.07 4.12 -7.03
C VAL A 212 -8.83 2.91 -7.95
N GLY A 213 -7.78 2.11 -7.68
CA GLY A 213 -7.52 0.82 -8.32
C GLY A 213 -7.15 0.88 -9.80
N LEU A 214 -6.87 2.06 -10.35
CA LEU A 214 -6.45 2.28 -11.73
C LEU A 214 -4.93 2.43 -11.81
N ASN A 215 -4.31 1.90 -12.86
CA ASN A 215 -2.92 2.23 -13.14
C ASN A 215 -2.79 3.68 -13.64
N GLU A 216 -1.55 4.19 -13.70
CA GLU A 216 -1.28 5.59 -14.05
C GLU A 216 -1.83 5.98 -15.44
N ALA A 217 -1.73 5.09 -16.43
CA ALA A 217 -2.23 5.36 -17.77
C ALA A 217 -3.76 5.37 -17.82
N GLU A 218 -4.41 4.42 -17.15
CA GLU A 218 -5.87 4.36 -17.02
C GLU A 218 -6.40 5.61 -16.30
N TYR A 219 -5.77 6.02 -15.20
CA TYR A 219 -6.16 7.21 -14.46
C TYR A 219 -5.99 8.49 -15.29
N ASN A 220 -4.87 8.63 -16.00
CA ASN A 220 -4.61 9.82 -16.82
C ASN A 220 -5.51 9.91 -18.07
N ALA A 221 -6.07 8.78 -18.51
CA ALA A 221 -7.03 8.74 -19.63
C ALA A 221 -8.45 9.17 -19.23
N LEU A 222 -8.76 9.29 -17.94
CA LEU A 222 -10.06 9.74 -17.46
C LEU A 222 -10.26 11.23 -17.74
N ASP A 223 -11.50 11.60 -18.06
CA ASP A 223 -11.91 13.02 -18.06
C ASP A 223 -12.03 13.56 -16.62
N GLU A 224 -12.14 14.86 -16.48
CA GLU A 224 -12.17 15.55 -15.18
C GLU A 224 -13.42 15.19 -14.35
N GLN A 225 -14.55 14.89 -15.01
CA GLN A 225 -15.76 14.49 -14.31
C GLN A 225 -15.60 13.11 -13.68
N ALA A 226 -15.07 12.14 -14.43
CA ALA A 226 -14.80 10.79 -13.94
C ALA A 226 -13.76 10.79 -12.80
N LYS A 227 -12.70 11.60 -12.91
CA LYS A 227 -11.73 11.78 -11.81
C LYS A 227 -12.41 12.31 -10.56
N LYS A 228 -13.23 13.37 -10.70
CA LYS A 228 -13.95 13.95 -9.57
C LYS A 228 -14.84 12.94 -8.86
N GLU A 229 -15.61 12.16 -9.60
CA GLU A 229 -16.49 11.11 -9.02
C GLU A 229 -15.68 10.05 -8.25
N LEU A 230 -14.54 9.62 -8.82
CA LEU A 230 -13.63 8.69 -8.12
C LEU A 230 -13.05 9.31 -6.85
N HIS A 231 -12.62 10.57 -6.92
CA HIS A 231 -12.08 11.30 -5.77
C HIS A 231 -13.11 11.47 -4.65
N GLU A 232 -14.35 11.84 -4.99
CA GLU A 232 -15.44 11.98 -4.01
C GLU A 232 -15.74 10.64 -3.32
N LYS A 233 -15.77 9.54 -4.09
CA LYS A 233 -15.95 8.19 -3.54
C LYS A 233 -14.81 7.80 -2.61
N ALA A 234 -13.56 7.97 -3.03
CA ALA A 234 -12.39 7.63 -2.23
C ALA A 234 -12.32 8.50 -0.96
N ARG A 235 -12.57 9.80 -1.08
CA ARG A 235 -12.64 10.73 0.05
C ARG A 235 -13.66 10.29 1.09
N LYS A 236 -14.86 9.90 0.64
CA LYS A 236 -15.88 9.39 1.55
C LYS A 236 -15.42 8.14 2.28
N ILE A 237 -14.80 7.18 1.60
CA ILE A 237 -14.28 5.93 2.20
C ILE A 237 -13.27 6.24 3.30
N TYR A 238 -12.31 7.14 3.06
CA TYR A 238 -11.30 7.50 4.06
C TYR A 238 -11.88 8.27 5.25
N LEU A 239 -12.80 9.20 5.00
CA LEU A 239 -13.47 9.94 6.09
C LEU A 239 -14.35 9.01 6.94
N ASP A 240 -15.08 8.09 6.32
CA ASP A 240 -15.87 7.07 7.03
C ASP A 240 -14.98 6.14 7.90
N ALA A 241 -13.72 5.90 7.47
CA ALA A 241 -12.71 5.18 8.25
C ALA A 241 -12.07 6.02 9.38
N GLY A 242 -12.34 7.32 9.43
CA GLY A 242 -11.86 8.23 10.48
C GLY A 242 -10.59 8.99 10.13
N ALA A 243 -10.25 9.15 8.83
CA ALA A 243 -9.12 9.99 8.43
C ALA A 243 -9.28 11.42 8.97
N ASP A 244 -8.19 11.99 9.50
CA ASP A 244 -8.17 13.38 9.95
C ASP A 244 -8.11 14.34 8.76
N TYR A 245 -7.40 13.92 7.70
CA TYR A 245 -7.32 14.64 6.41
C TYR A 245 -7.38 13.67 5.24
N VAL A 246 -7.88 14.14 4.12
CA VAL A 246 -7.86 13.44 2.83
C VAL A 246 -7.38 14.40 1.76
N ILE A 247 -6.28 14.04 1.10
CA ILE A 247 -5.67 14.81 0.02
C ILE A 247 -5.84 14.10 -1.31
N GLU A 248 -5.89 14.85 -2.39
CA GLU A 248 -6.00 14.28 -3.74
C GLU A 248 -4.65 13.80 -4.25
N ASP A 249 -3.60 14.58 -4.02
CA ASP A 249 -2.24 14.33 -4.47
C ASP A 249 -1.26 14.39 -3.28
N ILE A 250 -0.25 13.54 -3.27
CA ILE A 250 0.76 13.50 -2.20
C ILE A 250 1.48 14.84 -2.02
N THR A 251 1.56 15.65 -3.07
CA THR A 251 2.21 16.99 -3.04
C THR A 251 1.50 17.99 -2.13
N GLU A 252 0.27 17.72 -1.72
CA GLU A 252 -0.48 18.56 -0.76
C GLU A 252 -0.09 18.29 0.72
N LEU A 253 0.63 17.18 0.99
CA LEU A 253 0.94 16.76 2.36
C LEU A 253 1.72 17.80 3.18
N PRO A 254 2.69 18.56 2.64
CA PRO A 254 3.37 19.62 3.39
C PRO A 254 2.41 20.71 3.89
N GLU A 255 1.39 21.06 3.12
CA GLU A 255 0.38 22.04 3.52
C GLU A 255 -0.54 21.51 4.64
N VAL A 256 -0.90 20.23 4.57
CA VAL A 256 -1.64 19.57 5.64
C VAL A 256 -0.83 19.57 6.94
N ILE A 257 0.45 19.26 6.88
CA ILE A 257 1.34 19.30 8.04
C ILE A 257 1.44 20.71 8.63
N ALA A 258 1.51 21.74 7.79
CA ALA A 258 1.49 23.12 8.27
C ALA A 258 0.19 23.44 9.03
N LYS A 259 -0.98 23.04 8.52
CA LYS A 259 -2.27 23.19 9.21
C LYS A 259 -2.33 22.43 10.54
N ILE A 260 -1.80 21.19 10.59
CA ILE A 260 -1.71 20.44 11.83
C ILE A 260 -0.84 21.18 12.85
N ASN A 261 0.31 21.72 12.44
CA ASN A 261 1.21 22.45 13.31
C ASN A 261 0.61 23.75 13.87
N GLU A 262 -0.38 24.34 13.20
CA GLU A 262 -1.13 25.49 13.72
C GLU A 262 -2.09 25.09 14.86
N SER A 263 -2.54 23.83 14.86
CA SER A 263 -3.51 23.30 15.85
C SER A 263 -2.85 22.62 17.05
N LEU A 264 -1.53 22.34 17.01
CA LEU A 264 -0.75 21.72 18.10
C LEU A 264 -0.30 22.77 19.14
#